data_7cf5c8a8cfc379eea38c21f3304f6ec6
#
_entry.id   7cf5c8a8cfc379eea38c21f3304f6ec6
#
_cell.length_a   1.000
_cell.length_b   1.000
_cell.length_c   1.000
_cell.angle_alpha   90.00
_cell.angle_beta   90.00
_cell.angle_gamma   90.00
#
_symmetry.space_group_name_H-M   'P 1'
#
loop_
_entity.id
_entity.type
_entity.pdbx_description
1 polymer ?
#
loop_
_entity_poly.entity_id
_entity_poly.type
_entity_poly.pdbx_seq_one_letter_code
_entity_poly.pdbx_strand_id
1 'polypeptide(L)'
;LLDLGAIPVINENDTVAMDEIRFGDNDTLAAMVTNLIEADALVILTDQRGLYSADPRRDPQATLIADATAGDPYLETIAGSTGSAIARGGMLTKILAAKRAARSGADTVIA
;
A
#
# COMPACT_ATOMS: atom_id res chain seq x y z
N LEU A 1 -10.13 15.53 15.59
CA LEU A 1 -10.76 16.05 14.36
C LEU A 1 -11.95 15.19 13.90
N LEU A 2 -11.83 13.88 13.97
CA LEU A 2 -12.92 12.98 13.58
C LEU A 2 -14.15 13.17 14.43
N ASP A 3 -13.98 13.37 15.72
CA ASP A 3 -15.08 13.61 16.66
C ASP A 3 -15.85 14.90 16.37
N LEU A 4 -15.20 15.85 15.67
CA LEU A 4 -15.82 17.10 15.24
C LEU A 4 -16.51 16.97 13.88
N GLY A 5 -16.52 15.78 13.28
CA GLY A 5 -17.04 15.57 11.94
C GLY A 5 -16.18 16.13 10.83
N ALA A 6 -14.93 16.50 11.13
CA ALA A 6 -13.98 16.98 10.14
C ALA A 6 -13.27 15.81 9.45
N ILE A 7 -12.98 15.98 8.16
CA ILE A 7 -12.16 15.02 7.40
C ILE A 7 -10.73 15.55 7.35
N PRO A 8 -9.79 14.94 8.08
CA PRO A 8 -8.39 15.37 8.01
C PRO A 8 -7.79 14.98 6.66
N VAL A 9 -7.02 15.90 6.09
CA VAL A 9 -6.22 15.64 4.89
C VAL A 9 -4.76 15.68 5.32
N ILE A 10 -4.08 14.56 5.15
CA ILE A 10 -2.74 14.33 5.67
C ILE A 10 -1.79 14.08 4.49
N ASN A 11 -0.63 14.72 4.53
CA ASN A 11 0.43 14.48 3.56
C ASN A 11 1.75 14.44 4.29
N GLU A 12 2.73 13.74 3.72
CA GLU A 12 4.08 13.76 4.29
C GLU A 12 4.72 15.14 4.12
N ASN A 13 5.59 15.52 5.06
CA ASN A 13 6.27 16.79 5.02
C ASN A 13 7.62 16.63 4.30
N ASP A 14 7.64 16.96 3.02
CA ASP A 14 8.84 16.84 2.18
C ASP A 14 9.97 17.81 2.55
N THR A 15 9.69 18.81 3.38
CA THR A 15 10.71 19.77 3.82
C THR A 15 11.64 19.20 4.89
N VAL A 16 11.27 18.10 5.52
CA VAL A 16 12.09 17.38 6.51
C VAL A 16 12.47 16.03 5.94
N ALA A 17 13.15 16.03 4.79
CA ALA A 17 13.57 14.81 4.12
C ALA A 17 14.75 14.18 4.85
N MET A 18 14.47 13.26 5.75
CA MET A 18 15.43 12.26 6.17
C MET A 18 15.35 11.11 5.19
N ASP A 19 16.47 10.60 4.71
CA ASP A 19 16.53 9.51 3.73
C ASP A 19 15.76 8.27 4.18
N GLU A 20 15.61 8.09 5.47
CA GLU A 20 14.88 6.99 6.11
C GLU A 20 13.37 7.08 5.93
N ILE A 21 12.83 8.25 5.61
CA ILE A 21 11.37 8.51 5.50
C ILE A 21 10.91 8.55 4.05
N ARG A 22 11.83 8.40 3.08
CA ARG A 22 11.52 8.45 1.66
C ARG A 22 10.88 7.18 1.10
N PHE A 23 10.82 6.12 1.90
CA PHE A 23 10.35 4.83 1.43
C PHE A 23 8.86 4.64 1.72
N GLY A 24 8.10 4.49 0.66
CA GLY A 24 6.71 4.17 0.73
C GLY A 24 5.81 5.36 0.97
N ASP A 25 6.42 6.51 1.13
CA ASP A 25 5.73 7.79 1.06
C ASP A 25 4.34 7.72 1.70
N ASN A 26 3.32 8.08 0.94
CA ASN A 26 1.96 8.15 1.44
C ASN A 26 1.33 6.78 1.75
N ASP A 27 1.79 5.70 1.14
CA ASP A 27 1.26 4.36 1.45
C ASP A 27 1.61 3.96 2.89
N THR A 28 2.85 4.16 3.30
CA THR A 28 3.29 3.90 4.67
C THR A 28 2.60 4.83 5.67
N LEU A 29 2.51 6.11 5.34
CA LEU A 29 1.83 7.09 6.16
C LEU A 29 0.36 6.72 6.35
N ALA A 30 -0.33 6.32 5.29
CA ALA A 30 -1.72 5.90 5.34
C ALA A 30 -1.92 4.69 6.26
N ALA A 31 -1.03 3.70 6.18
CA ALA A 31 -1.09 2.55 7.06
C ALA A 31 -0.87 2.93 8.54
N MET A 32 0.05 3.83 8.80
CA MET A 32 0.29 4.34 10.16
C MET A 32 -0.94 5.06 10.72
N VAL A 33 -1.56 5.93 9.91
CA VAL A 33 -2.80 6.64 10.31
C VAL A 33 -3.93 5.66 10.52
N THR A 34 -4.07 4.66 9.66
CA THR A 34 -5.07 3.59 9.78
C THR A 34 -4.99 2.92 11.17
N ASN A 35 -3.78 2.58 11.61
CA ASN A 35 -3.58 1.96 12.92
C ASN A 35 -3.85 2.96 14.05
N LEU A 36 -3.42 4.20 13.89
CA LEU A 36 -3.57 5.24 14.92
C LEU A 36 -5.04 5.54 15.23
N ILE A 37 -5.89 5.62 14.22
CA ILE A 37 -7.32 5.92 14.39
C ILE A 37 -8.19 4.66 14.46
N GLU A 38 -7.57 3.49 14.40
CA GLU A 38 -8.29 2.19 14.44
C GLU A 38 -9.35 2.11 13.33
N ALA A 39 -8.98 2.50 12.11
CA ALA A 39 -9.88 2.45 10.97
C ALA A 39 -10.23 1.00 10.60
N ASP A 40 -11.41 0.80 10.06
CA ASP A 40 -11.88 -0.51 9.62
C ASP A 40 -11.31 -0.91 8.27
N ALA A 41 -11.03 0.07 7.42
CA ALA A 41 -10.53 -0.17 6.07
C ALA A 41 -9.54 0.90 5.64
N LEU A 42 -8.57 0.47 4.83
CA LEU A 42 -7.63 1.32 4.12
C LEU A 42 -7.84 1.14 2.61
N VAL A 43 -8.03 2.23 1.88
CA VAL A 43 -8.11 2.19 0.43
C VAL A 43 -6.86 2.87 -0.14
N ILE A 44 -6.08 2.12 -0.91
CA ILE A 44 -4.88 2.62 -1.58
C ILE A 44 -5.20 2.74 -3.08
N LEU A 45 -5.12 3.96 -3.58
CA LEU A 45 -5.35 4.22 -4.99
C LEU A 45 -4.05 3.98 -5.77
N THR A 46 -4.17 3.36 -6.93
CA THR A 46 -3.04 3.06 -7.81
C THR A 46 -3.42 3.33 -9.26
N ASP A 47 -2.42 3.43 -10.13
CA ASP A 47 -2.62 3.55 -11.57
C ASP A 47 -2.88 2.20 -12.26
N GLN A 48 -2.90 1.12 -11.49
CA GLN A 48 -3.26 -0.22 -11.94
C GLN A 48 -4.67 -0.57 -11.42
N ARG A 49 -5.26 -1.62 -11.98
CA ARG A 49 -6.56 -2.11 -11.50
C ARG A 49 -6.52 -2.77 -10.13
N GLY A 50 -5.34 -2.99 -9.61
CA GLY A 50 -5.11 -3.64 -8.32
C GLY A 50 -3.84 -4.46 -8.37
N LEU A 51 -3.79 -5.50 -7.56
CA LEU A 51 -2.66 -6.42 -7.49
C LEU A 51 -2.76 -7.49 -8.56
N TYR A 52 -1.68 -7.70 -9.30
CA TYR A 52 -1.57 -8.75 -10.32
C TYR A 52 -0.55 -9.80 -9.91
N SER A 53 -0.69 -11.01 -10.46
CA SER A 53 0.26 -12.13 -10.25
C SER A 53 1.66 -11.83 -10.78
N ALA A 54 1.77 -10.90 -11.73
CA ALA A 54 3.01 -10.38 -12.29
C ALA A 54 2.75 -8.98 -12.84
N ASP A 55 3.77 -8.27 -13.32
CA ASP A 55 3.56 -6.96 -13.94
C ASP A 55 2.78 -7.12 -15.26
N PRO A 56 1.54 -6.63 -15.36
CA PRO A 56 0.73 -6.80 -16.57
C PRO A 56 1.29 -6.07 -17.79
N ARG A 57 2.19 -5.11 -17.58
CA ARG A 57 2.88 -4.40 -18.68
C ARG A 57 3.96 -5.25 -19.33
N ARG A 58 4.48 -6.25 -18.62
CA ARG A 58 5.57 -7.14 -19.08
C ARG A 58 5.09 -8.55 -19.37
N ASP A 59 4.08 -9.01 -18.65
CA ASP A 59 3.52 -10.35 -18.77
C ASP A 59 2.05 -10.26 -19.15
N PRO A 60 1.69 -10.55 -20.42
CA PRO A 60 0.30 -10.52 -20.86
C PRO A 60 -0.57 -11.59 -20.22
N GLN A 61 0.04 -12.58 -19.55
CA GLN A 61 -0.69 -13.63 -18.81
C GLN A 61 -0.87 -13.30 -17.33
N ALA A 62 -0.41 -12.14 -16.89
CA ALA A 62 -0.64 -11.69 -15.51
C ALA A 62 -2.14 -11.58 -15.23
N THR A 63 -2.57 -12.16 -14.11
CA THR A 63 -3.97 -12.18 -13.69
C THR A 63 -4.18 -11.30 -12.47
N LEU A 64 -5.33 -10.62 -12.44
CA LEU A 64 -5.72 -9.82 -11.29
C LEU A 64 -6.00 -10.73 -10.09
N ILE A 65 -5.40 -10.40 -8.96
CA ILE A 65 -5.65 -11.09 -7.70
C ILE A 65 -6.77 -10.33 -6.98
N ALA A 66 -7.96 -10.94 -6.95
CA ALA A 66 -9.12 -10.30 -6.37
C ALA A 66 -9.06 -10.25 -4.84
N ASP A 67 -8.56 -11.31 -4.21
CA ASP A 67 -8.48 -11.44 -2.78
C ASP A 67 -7.16 -12.07 -2.37
N ALA A 68 -6.60 -11.60 -1.27
CA ALA A 68 -5.39 -12.16 -0.69
C ALA A 68 -5.37 -11.88 0.82
N THR A 69 -4.53 -12.62 1.53
CA THR A 69 -4.32 -12.40 2.96
C THR A 69 -3.16 -11.43 3.16
N ALA A 70 -3.41 -10.32 3.84
CA ALA A 70 -2.36 -9.37 4.16
C ALA A 70 -1.27 -10.05 5.01
N GLY A 71 -0.01 -9.81 4.65
CA GLY A 71 1.12 -10.45 5.31
C GLY A 71 1.55 -11.78 4.72
N ASP A 72 0.83 -12.29 3.71
CA ASP A 72 1.26 -13.51 3.00
C ASP A 72 2.60 -13.23 2.29
N PRO A 73 3.66 -14.01 2.59
CA PRO A 73 4.97 -13.82 1.96
C PRO A 73 4.94 -13.95 0.42
N TYR A 74 3.99 -14.69 -0.12
CA TYR A 74 3.81 -14.82 -1.57
C TYR A 74 3.57 -13.46 -2.24
N LEU A 75 2.81 -12.58 -1.60
CA LEU A 75 2.53 -11.23 -2.12
C LEU A 75 3.80 -10.40 -2.25
N GLU A 76 4.68 -10.47 -1.27
CA GLU A 76 5.96 -9.79 -1.32
C GLU A 76 6.85 -10.34 -2.44
N THR A 77 6.79 -11.65 -2.67
CA THR A 77 7.55 -12.32 -3.72
C THR A 77 7.11 -11.83 -5.11
N ILE A 78 5.81 -11.80 -5.39
CA ILE A 78 5.31 -11.37 -6.70
C ILE A 78 5.55 -9.89 -6.94
N ALA A 79 5.43 -9.06 -5.93
CA ALA A 79 5.70 -7.62 -6.03
C ALA A 79 7.19 -7.32 -6.20
N GLY A 80 8.05 -8.12 -5.59
CA GLY A 80 9.50 -7.97 -5.67
C GLY A 80 10.12 -8.53 -6.94
N SER A 81 9.43 -9.40 -7.67
CA SER A 81 9.95 -10.05 -8.87
C SER A 81 9.86 -9.18 -10.13
N THR A 82 9.15 -8.07 -10.07
CA THR A 82 9.04 -7.13 -11.19
C THR A 82 10.36 -6.39 -11.37
N GLY A 83 11.01 -6.58 -12.52
CA GLY A 83 12.43 -6.32 -12.74
C GLY A 83 12.92 -4.86 -12.73
N SER A 84 12.10 -3.84 -12.47
CA SER A 84 12.59 -2.48 -12.30
C SER A 84 12.47 -2.05 -10.83
N ALA A 85 13.45 -1.29 -10.32
CA ALA A 85 13.43 -0.77 -8.97
C ALA A 85 12.21 0.13 -8.72
N ILE A 86 11.75 0.84 -9.75
CA ILE A 86 10.59 1.73 -9.68
C ILE A 86 9.28 0.92 -9.58
N ALA A 87 9.16 -0.13 -10.41
CA ALA A 87 7.98 -1.01 -10.36
C ALA A 87 7.92 -1.80 -9.06
N ARG A 88 9.08 -2.25 -8.56
CA ARG A 88 9.16 -2.91 -7.25
C ARG A 88 8.74 -2.00 -6.11
N GLY A 89 9.14 -0.71 -6.15
CA GLY A 89 8.81 0.26 -5.13
C GLY A 89 7.29 0.50 -5.03
N GLY A 90 6.60 0.64 -6.17
CA GLY A 90 5.19 0.97 -6.19
C GLY A 90 4.27 -0.07 -5.56
N MET A 91 4.27 -1.29 -6.08
CA MET A 91 3.36 -2.35 -5.60
C MET A 91 3.82 -2.93 -4.26
N LEU A 92 5.13 -3.09 -4.07
CA LEU A 92 5.67 -3.61 -2.81
C LEU A 92 5.30 -2.70 -1.63
N THR A 93 5.40 -1.38 -1.80
CA THR A 93 5.02 -0.45 -0.73
C THR A 93 3.55 -0.56 -0.36
N LYS A 94 2.68 -0.81 -1.34
CA LYS A 94 1.25 -1.01 -1.10
C LYS A 94 0.96 -2.30 -0.33
N ILE A 95 1.65 -3.37 -0.68
CA ILE A 95 1.55 -4.67 0.01
C ILE A 95 2.04 -4.56 1.44
N LEU A 96 3.17 -3.89 1.67
CA LEU A 96 3.70 -3.67 3.01
C LEU A 96 2.79 -2.77 3.84
N ALA A 97 2.17 -1.77 3.22
CA ALA A 97 1.17 -0.93 3.88
C ALA A 97 -0.05 -1.76 4.31
N ALA A 98 -0.55 -2.65 3.45
CA ALA A 98 -1.65 -3.55 3.78
C ALA A 98 -1.29 -4.46 4.96
N LYS A 99 -0.09 -5.02 4.97
CA LYS A 99 0.42 -5.84 6.05
C LYS A 99 0.44 -5.07 7.37
N ARG A 100 0.88 -3.81 7.33
CA ARG A 100 0.92 -2.95 8.52
C ARG A 100 -0.49 -2.58 9.00
N ALA A 101 -1.40 -2.24 8.10
CA ALA A 101 -2.78 -1.91 8.44
C ALA A 101 -3.52 -3.10 9.07
N ALA A 102 -3.21 -4.31 8.64
CA ALA A 102 -3.81 -5.53 9.18
C ALA A 102 -3.50 -5.74 10.67
N ARG A 103 -2.46 -5.12 11.21
CA ARG A 103 -2.11 -5.24 12.64
C ARG A 103 -3.19 -4.70 13.55
N SER A 104 -3.95 -3.71 13.11
CA SER A 104 -5.10 -3.18 13.86
C SER A 104 -6.44 -3.79 13.41
N GLY A 105 -6.39 -4.78 12.51
CA GLY A 105 -7.58 -5.46 12.01
C GLY A 105 -8.22 -4.79 10.80
N ALA A 106 -7.58 -3.81 10.18
CA ALA A 106 -8.11 -3.15 9.00
C ALA A 106 -7.95 -4.01 7.75
N ASP A 107 -8.98 -4.02 6.91
CA ASP A 107 -8.89 -4.57 5.56
C ASP A 107 -8.32 -3.51 4.61
N THR A 108 -7.57 -3.94 3.61
CA THR A 108 -7.00 -3.03 2.61
C THR A 108 -7.53 -3.35 1.23
N VAL A 109 -7.96 -2.31 0.53
CA VAL A 109 -8.33 -2.39 -0.90
C VAL A 109 -7.28 -1.64 -1.70
N ILE A 110 -6.73 -2.28 -2.72
CA ILE A 110 -5.83 -1.66 -3.70
C ILE A 110 -6.63 -1.51 -5.00
N ALA A 111 -6.87 -0.26 -5.43
CA ALA A 111 -7.78 0.04 -6.53
C ALA A 111 -7.24 1.14 -7.46
#